data_d147d8c5b3201751912f196d8d9aa13f
#
_entry.id   d147d8c5b3201751912f196d8d9aa13f
#
_cell.length_a   1.000
_cell.length_b   1.000
_cell.length_c   1.000
_cell.angle_alpha   90.00
_cell.angle_beta   90.00
_cell.angle_gamma   90.00
#
_symmetry.space_group_name_H-M   'P 1'
#
loop_
_entity.id
_entity.type
_entity.pdbx_description
1 polymer ?
#
loop_
_entity_poly.entity_id
_entity_poly.type
_entity_poly.pdbx_seq_one_letter_code
_entity_poly.pdbx_strand_id
1 'polypeptide(L)'
;MLIVLAVLLISSGIVALLLADELSGLLPSHNTALRAAYESCGNVGDLSDGDTSLFLDMIGTDAGSGTLNQSDVICVLAKLDTPSYVIREMDQTRALDGRLSQSWGRFEASWSYHPDDGLDVLIREH
;
A
#
# COMPACT_ATOMS: atom_id res chain seq x y z
N MET A 1 38.78 5.37 -42.92
CA MET A 1 38.88 5.94 -41.55
C MET A 1 37.55 6.45 -41.01
N LEU A 2 36.74 7.16 -41.77
CA LEU A 2 35.43 7.67 -41.35
C LEU A 2 34.41 6.55 -41.03
N ILE A 3 34.39 5.44 -41.76
CA ILE A 3 33.45 4.32 -41.54
C ILE A 3 33.76 3.57 -40.22
N VAL A 4 35.05 3.42 -39.89
CA VAL A 4 35.46 2.75 -38.64
C VAL A 4 35.11 3.60 -37.41
N LEU A 5 35.20 4.92 -37.51
CA LEU A 5 34.79 5.83 -36.44
C LEU A 5 33.28 5.82 -36.24
N ALA A 6 32.47 5.74 -37.29
CA ALA A 6 31.02 5.64 -37.23
C ALA A 6 30.55 4.33 -36.57
N VAL A 7 31.20 3.20 -36.89
CA VAL A 7 30.89 1.89 -36.28
C VAL A 7 31.24 1.87 -34.78
N LEU A 8 32.33 2.49 -34.39
CA LEU A 8 32.72 2.60 -32.95
C LEU A 8 31.76 3.46 -32.15
N LEU A 9 31.23 4.53 -32.73
CA LEU A 9 30.25 5.40 -32.06
C LEU A 9 28.87 4.71 -31.90
N ILE A 10 28.47 3.92 -32.90
CA ILE A 10 27.21 3.15 -32.83
C ILE A 10 27.32 2.02 -31.81
N SER A 11 28.47 1.34 -31.71
CA SER A 11 28.68 0.27 -30.72
C SER A 11 28.67 0.79 -29.28
N SER A 12 29.25 1.96 -29.03
CA SER A 12 29.23 2.58 -27.69
C SER A 12 27.84 3.04 -27.27
N GLY A 13 27.03 3.52 -28.22
CA GLY A 13 25.63 3.91 -27.95
C GLY A 13 24.73 2.73 -27.61
N ILE A 14 24.89 1.60 -28.31
CA ILE A 14 24.12 0.37 -28.05
C ILE A 14 24.49 -0.23 -26.70
N VAL A 15 25.76 -0.27 -26.33
CA VAL A 15 26.22 -0.77 -25.02
C VAL A 15 25.66 0.09 -23.89
N ALA A 16 25.65 1.43 -24.03
CA ALA A 16 25.09 2.33 -23.04
C ALA A 16 23.57 2.14 -22.85
N LEU A 17 22.82 1.87 -23.92
CA LEU A 17 21.39 1.58 -23.88
C LEU A 17 21.09 0.24 -23.19
N LEU A 18 21.89 -0.80 -23.45
CA LEU A 18 21.74 -2.12 -22.83
C LEU A 18 22.07 -2.07 -21.32
N LEU A 19 23.08 -1.30 -20.92
CA LEU A 19 23.44 -1.12 -19.51
C LEU A 19 22.40 -0.29 -18.74
N ALA A 20 21.71 0.65 -19.38
CA ALA A 20 20.64 1.43 -18.76
C ALA A 20 19.41 0.55 -18.44
N ASP A 21 19.11 -0.44 -19.26
CA ASP A 21 18.00 -1.36 -19.05
C ASP A 21 18.30 -2.34 -17.89
N GLU A 22 19.54 -2.82 -17.77
CA GLU A 22 19.97 -3.65 -16.65
C GLU A 22 20.04 -2.90 -15.30
N LEU A 23 20.38 -1.62 -15.29
CA LEU A 23 20.41 -0.80 -14.07
C LEU A 23 19.00 -0.52 -13.52
N SER A 24 17.99 -0.49 -14.35
CA SER A 24 16.60 -0.32 -13.93
C SER A 24 16.08 -1.48 -13.09
N GLY A 25 16.63 -2.67 -13.25
CA GLY A 25 16.33 -3.86 -12.44
C GLY A 25 17.04 -3.93 -11.08
N LEU A 26 18.05 -3.07 -10.86
CA LEU A 26 18.84 -3.06 -9.61
C LEU A 26 18.37 -2.00 -8.60
N LEU A 27 17.46 -1.10 -9.00
CA LEU A 27 16.80 -0.21 -8.04
C LEU A 27 15.80 -1.05 -7.24
N PRO A 28 15.85 -1.00 -5.89
CA PRO A 28 14.81 -1.64 -5.11
C PRO A 28 13.47 -1.03 -5.54
N SER A 29 12.69 -1.82 -6.23
CA SER A 29 11.29 -1.48 -6.48
C SER A 29 10.64 -1.42 -5.10
N HIS A 30 10.33 -0.22 -4.62
CA HIS A 30 9.51 0.02 -3.43
C HIS A 30 8.06 -0.40 -3.69
N ASN A 31 7.87 -1.55 -4.34
CA ASN A 31 6.57 -2.07 -4.67
C ASN A 31 6.11 -3.03 -3.57
N THR A 32 5.83 -2.44 -2.39
CA THR A 32 5.21 -3.17 -1.29
C THR A 32 3.79 -3.60 -1.66
N ALA A 33 3.27 -4.64 -1.03
CA ALA A 33 1.89 -5.05 -1.27
C ALA A 33 0.90 -3.98 -0.78
N LEU A 34 1.27 -3.21 0.26
CA LEU A 34 0.49 -2.06 0.71
C LEU A 34 0.37 -0.98 -0.37
N ARG A 35 1.49 -0.62 -1.05
CA ARG A 35 1.44 0.31 -2.17
C ARG A 35 0.56 -0.22 -3.30
N ALA A 36 0.72 -1.48 -3.68
CA ALA A 36 -0.08 -2.09 -4.74
C ALA A 36 -1.58 -2.10 -4.40
N ALA A 37 -1.95 -2.39 -3.15
CA ALA A 37 -3.32 -2.32 -2.67
C ALA A 37 -3.87 -0.89 -2.69
N TYR A 38 -3.09 0.07 -2.16
CA TYR A 38 -3.39 1.50 -2.16
C TYR A 38 -3.72 2.02 -3.56
N GLU A 39 -2.82 1.79 -4.54
CA GLU A 39 -3.01 2.23 -5.92
C GLU A 39 -4.19 1.53 -6.60
N SER A 40 -4.37 0.22 -6.36
CA SER A 40 -5.48 -0.56 -6.95
C SER A 40 -6.86 -0.14 -6.43
N CYS A 41 -6.92 0.45 -5.24
CA CYS A 41 -8.16 0.90 -4.61
C CYS A 41 -8.41 2.42 -4.76
N GLY A 42 -7.68 3.10 -5.64
CA GLY A 42 -7.90 4.52 -5.94
C GLY A 42 -7.15 5.48 -5.01
N ASN A 43 -6.02 5.06 -4.44
CA ASN A 43 -5.17 5.83 -3.54
C ASN A 43 -5.90 6.25 -2.25
N VAL A 44 -6.59 5.30 -1.63
CA VAL A 44 -7.36 5.53 -0.40
C VAL A 44 -6.51 5.36 0.86
N GLY A 45 -6.64 6.28 1.82
CA GLY A 45 -5.89 6.28 3.07
C GLY A 45 -4.55 7.01 2.97
N ASP A 46 -3.75 6.91 4.03
CA ASP A 46 -2.45 7.55 4.16
C ASP A 46 -1.34 6.48 4.17
N LEU A 47 -0.60 6.42 3.04
CA LEU A 47 0.54 5.52 2.88
C LEU A 47 1.83 6.21 3.35
N SER A 48 2.58 5.59 4.25
CA SER A 48 3.74 6.17 4.93
C SER A 48 4.85 5.15 5.19
N ASP A 49 5.92 5.58 5.87
CA ASP A 49 7.05 4.74 6.29
C ASP A 49 7.70 3.95 5.15
N GLY A 50 7.88 4.60 3.99
CA GLY A 50 8.44 3.95 2.80
C GLY A 50 7.50 2.87 2.24
N ASP A 51 6.20 3.11 2.30
CA ASP A 51 5.13 2.25 1.82
C ASP A 51 4.88 0.98 2.65
N THR A 52 5.38 0.95 3.89
CA THR A 52 5.19 -0.18 4.80
C THR A 52 4.09 0.02 5.85
N SER A 53 3.48 1.21 5.90
CA SER A 53 2.36 1.53 6.78
C SER A 53 1.24 2.20 5.99
N LEU A 54 0.01 1.74 6.18
CA LEU A 54 -1.19 2.34 5.58
C LEU A 54 -2.24 2.59 6.65
N PHE A 55 -2.63 3.85 6.80
CA PHE A 55 -3.71 4.26 7.70
C PHE A 55 -5.01 4.49 6.91
N LEU A 56 -6.08 3.85 7.35
CA LEU A 56 -7.41 3.95 6.77
C LEU A 56 -8.34 4.55 7.82
N ASP A 57 -8.82 5.75 7.55
CA ASP A 57 -9.67 6.56 8.45
C ASP A 57 -11.07 6.67 7.86
N MET A 58 -12.01 5.92 8.43
CA MET A 58 -13.40 5.90 7.98
C MET A 58 -14.18 7.10 8.50
N ILE A 59 -15.18 7.48 7.70
CA ILE A 59 -16.12 8.52 8.09
C ILE A 59 -16.98 8.05 9.28
N GLY A 60 -17.06 8.90 10.30
CA GLY A 60 -17.98 8.77 11.43
C GLY A 60 -19.12 9.78 11.36
N THR A 61 -19.77 10.05 12.48
CA THR A 61 -20.88 11.02 12.55
C THR A 61 -20.40 12.46 12.72
N ASP A 62 -19.18 12.67 13.22
CA ASP A 62 -18.64 14.01 13.45
C ASP A 62 -18.10 14.63 12.16
N ALA A 63 -18.26 15.94 12.04
CA ALA A 63 -17.64 16.73 11.00
C ALA A 63 -16.13 16.81 11.26
N GLY A 64 -15.33 16.18 10.39
CA GLY A 64 -13.88 16.12 10.53
C GLY A 64 -13.36 14.75 10.98
N SER A 65 -14.25 13.76 11.18
CA SER A 65 -13.89 12.35 11.14
C SER A 65 -13.33 11.99 9.75
N GLY A 66 -12.84 10.77 9.57
CA GLY A 66 -12.23 10.31 8.32
C GLY A 66 -13.07 10.49 7.06
N THR A 67 -12.51 10.14 5.94
CA THR A 67 -13.12 10.35 4.61
C THR A 67 -13.49 9.07 3.90
N LEU A 68 -13.05 7.91 4.39
CA LEU A 68 -13.24 6.63 3.73
C LEU A 68 -14.59 6.01 4.09
N ASN A 69 -15.19 5.37 3.12
CA ASN A 69 -16.37 4.54 3.35
C ASN A 69 -15.97 3.07 3.51
N GLN A 70 -16.92 2.23 3.90
CA GLN A 70 -16.69 0.80 4.13
C GLN A 70 -16.15 0.08 2.88
N SER A 71 -16.59 0.45 1.67
CA SER A 71 -16.12 -0.19 0.44
C SER A 71 -14.65 0.11 0.15
N ASP A 72 -14.15 1.28 0.54
CA ASP A 72 -12.74 1.65 0.38
C ASP A 72 -11.85 0.74 1.25
N VAL A 73 -12.21 0.60 2.52
CA VAL A 73 -11.50 -0.27 3.47
C VAL A 73 -11.54 -1.74 3.03
N ILE A 74 -12.71 -2.25 2.64
CA ILE A 74 -12.87 -3.63 2.15
C ILE A 74 -12.05 -3.87 0.88
N CYS A 75 -11.94 -2.90 -0.03
CA CYS A 75 -11.09 -3.01 -1.22
C CYS A 75 -9.64 -3.29 -0.82
N VAL A 76 -9.07 -2.50 0.07
CA VAL A 76 -7.68 -2.66 0.55
C VAL A 76 -7.50 -4.01 1.24
N LEU A 77 -8.37 -4.36 2.19
CA LEU A 77 -8.30 -5.63 2.92
C LEU A 77 -8.37 -6.85 1.98
N ALA A 78 -9.20 -6.79 0.94
CA ALA A 78 -9.29 -7.85 -0.07
C ALA A 78 -8.01 -7.96 -0.91
N LYS A 79 -7.36 -6.85 -1.26
CA LYS A 79 -6.08 -6.84 -2.00
C LYS A 79 -4.91 -7.40 -1.17
N LEU A 80 -5.02 -7.35 0.15
CA LEU A 80 -4.02 -7.89 1.08
C LEU A 80 -4.33 -9.33 1.52
N ASP A 81 -5.27 -10.01 0.86
CA ASP A 81 -5.71 -11.37 1.21
C ASP A 81 -6.07 -11.52 2.69
N THR A 82 -6.70 -10.49 3.26
CA THR A 82 -7.08 -10.47 4.67
C THR A 82 -8.08 -11.59 4.97
N PRO A 83 -7.82 -12.44 5.98
CA PRO A 83 -8.73 -13.52 6.34
C PRO A 83 -10.12 -12.99 6.73
N SER A 84 -11.16 -13.71 6.33
CA SER A 84 -12.54 -13.30 6.58
C SER A 84 -12.89 -13.13 8.07
N TYR A 85 -12.20 -13.86 8.97
CA TYR A 85 -12.42 -13.71 10.40
C TYR A 85 -11.90 -12.35 10.91
N VAL A 86 -10.80 -11.82 10.36
CA VAL A 86 -10.26 -10.49 10.69
C VAL A 86 -11.24 -9.41 10.26
N ILE A 87 -11.75 -9.49 9.02
CA ILE A 87 -12.74 -8.54 8.50
C ILE A 87 -14.02 -8.57 9.36
N ARG A 88 -14.46 -9.75 9.77
CA ARG A 88 -15.64 -9.91 10.64
C ARG A 88 -15.41 -9.31 12.03
N GLU A 89 -14.20 -9.49 12.58
CA GLU A 89 -13.84 -8.92 13.88
C GLU A 89 -13.83 -7.38 13.82
N MET A 90 -13.30 -6.79 12.72
CA MET A 90 -13.38 -5.34 12.48
C MET A 90 -14.84 -4.85 12.40
N ASP A 91 -15.70 -5.55 11.66
CA ASP A 91 -17.12 -5.20 11.48
C ASP A 91 -17.92 -5.29 12.79
N GLN A 92 -17.53 -6.16 13.71
CA GLN A 92 -18.18 -6.35 15.01
C GLN A 92 -17.57 -5.54 16.16
N THR A 93 -16.52 -4.77 15.89
CA THR A 93 -15.82 -3.98 16.90
C THR A 93 -16.71 -2.84 17.40
N ARG A 94 -16.76 -2.67 18.73
CA ARG A 94 -17.53 -1.63 19.41
C ARG A 94 -16.59 -0.63 20.08
N ALA A 95 -17.08 0.55 20.38
CA ALA A 95 -16.30 1.59 21.09
C ALA A 95 -15.70 1.12 22.43
N LEU A 96 -16.36 0.20 23.12
CA LEU A 96 -15.90 -0.35 24.41
C LEU A 96 -14.82 -1.43 24.28
N ASP A 97 -14.61 -1.98 23.09
CA ASP A 97 -13.63 -3.05 22.88
C ASP A 97 -12.19 -2.52 22.83
N GLY A 98 -12.05 -1.19 22.72
CA GLY A 98 -10.75 -0.55 22.61
C GLY A 98 -10.04 -0.84 21.29
N ARG A 99 -8.71 -0.81 21.31
CA ARG A 99 -7.91 -1.12 20.12
C ARG A 99 -7.61 -2.61 20.04
N LEU A 100 -8.01 -3.23 18.95
CA LEU A 100 -7.77 -4.64 18.64
C LEU A 100 -6.66 -4.77 17.61
N SER A 101 -6.06 -5.97 17.46
CA SER A 101 -5.04 -6.24 16.46
C SER A 101 -5.05 -7.71 16.04
N GLN A 102 -4.68 -7.95 14.78
CA GLN A 102 -4.50 -9.27 14.19
C GLN A 102 -3.34 -9.25 13.20
N SER A 103 -2.72 -10.41 12.98
CA SER A 103 -1.66 -10.59 12.01
C SER A 103 -2.00 -11.73 11.04
N TRP A 104 -1.64 -11.56 9.77
CA TRP A 104 -1.72 -12.60 8.75
C TRP A 104 -0.62 -12.41 7.71
N GLY A 105 -0.01 -13.52 7.27
CA GLY A 105 1.12 -13.46 6.35
C GLY A 105 2.22 -12.53 6.86
N ARG A 106 2.52 -11.48 6.10
CA ARG A 106 3.48 -10.43 6.47
C ARG A 106 2.82 -9.13 6.95
N PHE A 107 1.53 -9.16 7.21
CA PHE A 107 0.76 -8.00 7.64
C PHE A 107 0.39 -8.09 9.10
N GLU A 108 0.35 -6.93 9.74
CA GLU A 108 -0.26 -6.69 11.05
C GLU A 108 -1.24 -5.54 10.89
N ALA A 109 -2.48 -5.73 11.33
CA ALA A 109 -3.46 -4.65 11.44
C ALA A 109 -3.83 -4.39 12.88
N SER A 110 -4.01 -3.13 13.22
CA SER A 110 -4.61 -2.70 14.48
C SER A 110 -5.72 -1.71 14.19
N TRP A 111 -6.83 -1.80 14.92
CA TRP A 111 -8.00 -0.94 14.68
C TRP A 111 -8.75 -0.61 15.96
N SER A 112 -9.51 0.46 15.90
CA SER A 112 -10.46 0.88 16.91
C SER A 112 -11.69 1.47 16.24
N TYR A 113 -12.82 1.46 16.94
CA TYR A 113 -14.06 2.02 16.45
C TYR A 113 -14.64 3.02 17.46
N HIS A 114 -15.10 4.14 16.96
CA HIS A 114 -15.93 5.08 17.69
C HIS A 114 -17.06 5.59 16.78
N PRO A 115 -18.32 5.69 17.26
CA PRO A 115 -19.42 6.13 16.41
C PRO A 115 -19.23 7.54 15.85
N ASP A 116 -18.54 8.42 16.55
CA ASP A 116 -18.29 9.79 16.13
C ASP A 116 -17.16 9.87 15.08
N ASP A 117 -16.12 9.04 15.24
CA ASP A 117 -14.92 9.07 14.37
C ASP A 117 -14.94 7.99 13.27
N GLY A 118 -15.69 6.90 13.46
CA GLY A 118 -15.71 5.77 12.54
C GLY A 118 -14.75 4.65 12.95
N LEU A 119 -14.35 3.82 11.99
CA LEU A 119 -13.34 2.77 12.16
C LEU A 119 -11.99 3.28 11.65
N ASP A 120 -10.99 3.25 12.52
CA ASP A 120 -9.59 3.55 12.21
C ASP A 120 -8.80 2.26 12.09
N VAL A 121 -8.16 2.03 10.97
CA VAL A 121 -7.34 0.84 10.72
C VAL A 121 -5.93 1.24 10.34
N LEU A 122 -4.93 0.76 11.08
CA LEU A 122 -3.52 0.88 10.73
C LEU A 122 -3.00 -0.49 10.30
N ILE A 123 -2.52 -0.60 9.08
CA ILE A 123 -1.93 -1.83 8.54
C ILE A 123 -0.42 -1.61 8.36
N ARG A 124 0.38 -2.58 8.78
CA ARG A 124 1.84 -2.61 8.59
C ARG A 124 2.25 -3.84 7.81
N GLU A 125 3.24 -3.68 6.94
CA GLU A 125 3.90 -4.76 6.19
C GLU A 125 5.31 -4.96 6.74
N HIS A 126 5.69 -6.20 7.06
CA HIS A 126 7.00 -6.60 7.58
C HIS A 126 7.82 -7.40 6.58
#